data_6d9fc0c58d6c805428fdff5c7c3ade85
#
_entry.id   6d9fc0c58d6c805428fdff5c7c3ade85
#
_cell.length_a   1.000
_cell.length_b   1.000
_cell.length_c   1.000
_cell.angle_alpha   90.00
_cell.angle_beta   90.00
_cell.angle_gamma   90.00
#
_symmetry.space_group_name_H-M   'P 1'
#
loop_
_entity.id
_entity.type
_entity.pdbx_description
1 polymer ?
#
loop_
_entity_poly.entity_id
_entity_poly.type
_entity_poly.pdbx_seq_one_letter_code
_entity_poly.pdbx_strand_id
1 'polypeptide(L)'
;MSSLFALRLFGYRLLKPLGWPVSRAVAIPRPTLFVGPDASLRLCASIGQFGYRRVMIVTDAVLVKLGLVEPLRQALLAQGIDVAVHDGITPDPTYPVLQAGYEAVRAHRSDAILAVGGGSAIDAAKVIGAMAVSGKSPAKLIGMLKVGKPMLPLFAIPTTAGTGSEVTVAAVVTDPVQHVKSAVIDPKLVPLAAALDPLLMKGMPKAITAATGMDALTHAVEAFINRWPHADTEQHCVAA
;
A
#
# COMPACT_ATOMS: atom_id res chain seq x y z
N MET A 1 -5.44 -20.37 -33.28
CA MET A 1 -6.08 -19.45 -32.28
C MET A 1 -7.54 -19.84 -32.19
N SER A 2 -8.04 -20.22 -31.02
CA SER A 2 -9.43 -20.68 -30.89
C SER A 2 -10.41 -19.53 -31.15
N SER A 3 -11.56 -19.83 -31.77
CA SER A 3 -12.63 -18.87 -32.05
C SER A 3 -13.08 -18.10 -30.78
N LEU A 4 -12.97 -18.73 -29.63
CA LEU A 4 -13.28 -18.14 -28.31
C LEU A 4 -12.30 -17.02 -27.91
N PHE A 5 -11.04 -17.13 -28.30
CA PHE A 5 -10.02 -16.10 -28.05
C PHE A 5 -10.26 -14.87 -28.92
N ALA A 6 -10.61 -15.08 -30.19
CA ALA A 6 -10.97 -14.01 -31.12
C ALA A 6 -12.24 -13.25 -30.66
N LEU A 7 -13.24 -13.97 -30.15
CA LEU A 7 -14.48 -13.39 -29.64
C LEU A 7 -14.24 -12.56 -28.35
N ARG A 8 -13.37 -13.05 -27.47
CA ARG A 8 -12.93 -12.31 -26.27
C ARG A 8 -12.16 -11.04 -26.64
N LEU A 9 -11.23 -11.12 -27.58
CA LEU A 9 -10.47 -9.96 -28.09
C LEU A 9 -11.41 -8.92 -28.74
N PHE A 10 -12.42 -9.34 -29.48
CA PHE A 10 -13.40 -8.47 -30.08
C PHE A 10 -14.29 -7.79 -29.01
N GLY A 11 -14.75 -8.54 -28.01
CA GLY A 11 -15.47 -8.01 -26.85
C GLY A 11 -14.64 -6.96 -26.07
N TYR A 12 -13.36 -7.23 -25.83
CA TYR A 12 -12.45 -6.24 -25.19
C TYR A 12 -12.27 -4.98 -26.05
N ARG A 13 -12.20 -5.09 -27.37
CA ARG A 13 -12.08 -3.94 -28.28
C ARG A 13 -13.33 -3.04 -28.29
N LEU A 14 -14.52 -3.63 -28.15
CA LEU A 14 -15.79 -2.91 -28.06
C LEU A 14 -16.00 -2.23 -26.69
N LEU A 15 -15.52 -2.84 -25.61
CA LEU A 15 -15.66 -2.32 -24.24
C LEU A 15 -14.61 -1.26 -23.89
N LYS A 16 -13.46 -1.22 -24.61
CA LYS A 16 -12.39 -0.25 -24.36
C LYS A 16 -12.84 1.22 -24.37
N PRO A 17 -13.63 1.71 -25.35
CA PRO A 17 -14.05 3.11 -25.38
C PRO A 17 -15.00 3.48 -24.24
N LEU A 18 -15.72 2.50 -23.64
CA LEU A 18 -16.58 2.74 -22.48
C LEU A 18 -15.77 2.83 -21.17
N GLY A 19 -14.62 2.20 -21.08
CA GLY A 19 -13.78 2.21 -19.87
C GLY A 19 -13.17 3.60 -19.57
N TRP A 20 -12.91 4.39 -20.62
CA TRP A 20 -12.27 5.69 -20.48
C TRP A 20 -13.14 6.75 -19.75
N PRO A 21 -14.44 6.99 -20.09
CA PRO A 21 -15.27 7.89 -19.32
C PRO A 21 -15.54 7.38 -17.91
N VAL A 22 -15.63 6.07 -17.71
CA VAL A 22 -15.82 5.45 -16.38
C VAL A 22 -14.59 5.68 -15.49
N SER A 23 -13.37 5.52 -16.02
CA SER A 23 -12.15 5.75 -15.24
C SER A 23 -11.99 7.22 -14.80
N ARG A 24 -12.51 8.17 -15.57
CA ARG A 24 -12.55 9.59 -15.21
C ARG A 24 -13.64 9.96 -14.22
N ALA A 25 -14.75 9.21 -14.21
CA ALA A 25 -15.85 9.43 -13.29
C ALA A 25 -15.61 8.86 -11.89
N VAL A 26 -14.69 7.90 -11.72
CA VAL A 26 -14.33 7.34 -10.43
C VAL A 26 -13.30 8.26 -9.78
N ALA A 27 -13.71 9.03 -8.78
CA ALA A 27 -12.80 9.79 -7.95
C ALA A 27 -11.92 8.83 -7.14
N ILE A 28 -10.65 8.70 -7.50
CA ILE A 28 -9.66 7.95 -6.72
C ILE A 28 -9.19 8.85 -5.58
N PRO A 29 -9.35 8.43 -4.31
CA PRO A 29 -8.84 9.20 -3.19
C PRO A 29 -7.33 9.42 -3.33
N ARG A 30 -6.84 10.55 -2.84
CA ARG A 30 -5.40 10.82 -2.76
C ARG A 30 -5.04 11.00 -1.30
N PRO A 31 -3.95 10.38 -0.80
CA PRO A 31 -3.52 10.58 0.56
C PRO A 31 -2.98 12.01 0.78
N THR A 32 -3.07 12.50 1.99
CA THR A 32 -2.31 13.68 2.39
C THR A 32 -0.83 13.32 2.45
N LEU A 33 0.04 14.09 1.77
CA LEU A 33 1.47 13.81 1.72
C LEU A 33 2.26 14.74 2.65
N PHE A 34 3.06 14.11 3.52
CA PHE A 34 4.11 14.77 4.29
C PHE A 34 5.42 14.49 3.55
N VAL A 35 6.14 15.52 3.11
CA VAL A 35 7.33 15.36 2.28
C VAL A 35 8.54 16.05 2.91
N GLY A 36 9.73 15.42 2.78
CA GLY A 36 11.00 15.94 3.20
C GLY A 36 11.52 15.32 4.50
N PRO A 37 12.69 15.79 4.98
CA PRO A 37 13.30 15.28 6.22
C PRO A 37 12.33 15.32 7.40
N ASP A 38 12.34 14.27 8.23
CA ASP A 38 11.46 14.09 9.40
C ASP A 38 9.97 14.11 9.09
N ALA A 39 9.56 13.92 7.82
CA ALA A 39 8.18 13.81 7.43
C ALA A 39 7.46 12.67 8.17
N SER A 40 8.16 11.57 8.42
CA SER A 40 7.69 10.43 9.17
C SER A 40 7.31 10.78 10.62
N LEU A 41 8.12 11.56 11.31
CA LEU A 41 7.86 12.03 12.67
C LEU A 41 6.69 13.03 12.69
N ARG A 42 6.61 13.93 11.71
CA ARG A 42 5.49 14.87 11.56
C ARG A 42 4.17 14.14 11.33
N LEU A 43 4.17 13.07 10.52
CA LEU A 43 3.00 12.23 10.33
C LEU A 43 2.59 11.58 11.66
N CYS A 44 3.53 10.95 12.39
CA CYS A 44 3.24 10.33 13.69
C CYS A 44 2.64 11.34 14.69
N ALA A 45 3.17 12.56 14.76
CA ALA A 45 2.62 13.62 15.60
C ALA A 45 1.20 14.02 15.19
N SER A 46 0.86 13.94 13.90
CA SER A 46 -0.46 14.28 13.38
C SER A 46 -1.51 13.18 13.62
N ILE A 47 -1.11 11.90 13.73
CA ILE A 47 -2.04 10.78 13.93
C ILE A 47 -2.88 10.95 15.20
N GLY A 48 -2.28 11.43 16.30
CA GLY A 48 -3.00 11.72 17.52
C GLY A 48 -4.09 12.80 17.38
N GLN A 49 -3.85 13.78 16.51
CA GLN A 49 -4.79 14.86 16.21
C GLN A 49 -6.01 14.37 15.41
N PHE A 50 -5.86 13.29 14.63
CA PHE A 50 -6.97 12.64 13.94
C PHE A 50 -7.90 11.84 14.88
N GLY A 51 -7.54 11.74 16.17
CA GLY A 51 -8.38 11.12 17.20
C GLY A 51 -8.17 9.63 17.38
N TYR A 52 -7.22 9.00 16.69
CA TYR A 52 -6.87 7.59 16.87
C TYR A 52 -6.10 7.39 18.18
N ARG A 53 -6.40 6.29 18.86
CA ARG A 53 -5.88 6.00 20.20
C ARG A 53 -5.06 4.72 20.28
N ARG A 54 -5.23 3.80 19.35
CA ARG A 54 -4.63 2.47 19.36
C ARG A 54 -4.10 2.14 17.97
N VAL A 55 -2.82 2.34 17.76
CA VAL A 55 -2.18 2.19 16.45
C VAL A 55 -1.35 0.92 16.41
N MET A 56 -1.59 0.08 15.40
CA MET A 56 -0.70 -1.04 15.05
C MET A 56 0.33 -0.56 14.05
N ILE A 57 1.60 -0.64 14.39
CA ILE A 57 2.68 -0.51 13.42
C ILE A 57 2.84 -1.87 12.72
N VAL A 58 2.66 -1.89 11.40
CA VAL A 58 2.86 -3.07 10.55
C VAL A 58 4.16 -2.87 9.77
N THR A 59 5.12 -3.77 9.97
CA THR A 59 6.49 -3.63 9.46
C THR A 59 7.16 -5.00 9.27
N ASP A 60 8.42 -5.01 8.95
CA ASP A 60 9.26 -6.21 8.92
C ASP A 60 10.35 -6.20 10.01
N ALA A 61 10.83 -7.39 10.36
CA ALA A 61 11.82 -7.57 11.43
C ALA A 61 13.17 -6.89 11.14
N VAL A 62 13.50 -6.66 9.85
CA VAL A 62 14.77 -6.01 9.48
C VAL A 62 14.73 -4.55 9.87
N LEU A 63 13.63 -3.84 9.59
CA LEU A 63 13.47 -2.44 9.95
C LEU A 63 13.45 -2.23 11.47
N VAL A 64 12.84 -3.16 12.21
CA VAL A 64 12.89 -3.15 13.68
C VAL A 64 14.33 -3.30 14.17
N LYS A 65 15.07 -4.29 13.65
CA LYS A 65 16.47 -4.54 14.00
C LYS A 65 17.39 -3.36 13.64
N LEU A 66 17.11 -2.66 12.57
CA LEU A 66 17.84 -1.44 12.16
C LEU A 66 17.49 -0.21 13.03
N GLY A 67 16.53 -0.33 13.94
CA GLY A 67 16.13 0.78 14.82
C GLY A 67 15.28 1.87 14.12
N LEU A 68 14.80 1.62 12.90
CA LEU A 68 14.03 2.63 12.14
C LEU A 68 12.60 2.78 12.64
N VAL A 69 12.06 1.79 13.34
CA VAL A 69 10.68 1.78 13.84
C VAL A 69 10.56 2.46 15.19
N GLU A 70 11.58 2.36 16.05
CA GLU A 70 11.51 2.86 17.42
C GLU A 70 11.29 4.39 17.53
N PRO A 71 11.94 5.26 16.74
CA PRO A 71 11.63 6.70 16.78
C PRO A 71 10.17 7.01 16.44
N LEU A 72 9.58 6.28 15.49
CA LEU A 72 8.18 6.44 15.10
C LEU A 72 7.23 5.99 16.22
N ARG A 73 7.56 4.85 16.85
CA ARG A 73 6.83 4.34 18.00
C ARG A 73 6.84 5.34 19.15
N GLN A 74 8.00 5.93 19.48
CA GLN A 74 8.12 6.94 20.53
C GLN A 74 7.34 8.21 20.18
N ALA A 75 7.36 8.63 18.93
CA ALA A 75 6.59 9.80 18.49
C ALA A 75 5.08 9.59 18.66
N LEU A 76 4.55 8.38 18.40
CA LEU A 76 3.14 8.03 18.66
C LEU A 76 2.83 7.96 20.15
N LEU A 77 3.70 7.34 20.95
CA LEU A 77 3.53 7.26 22.42
C LEU A 77 3.50 8.66 23.05
N ALA A 78 4.32 9.60 22.56
CA ALA A 78 4.33 10.98 23.02
C ALA A 78 2.99 11.71 22.75
N GLN A 79 2.19 11.22 21.80
CA GLN A 79 0.82 11.71 21.55
C GLN A 79 -0.25 11.02 22.42
N GLY A 80 0.16 10.16 23.36
CA GLY A 80 -0.76 9.40 24.20
C GLY A 80 -1.47 8.24 23.48
N ILE A 81 -0.89 7.77 22.37
CA ILE A 81 -1.39 6.65 21.59
C ILE A 81 -0.85 5.35 22.16
N ASP A 82 -1.72 4.35 22.37
CA ASP A 82 -1.32 2.97 22.66
C ASP A 82 -0.80 2.31 21.38
N VAL A 83 0.44 1.82 21.38
CA VAL A 83 1.14 1.35 20.18
C VAL A 83 1.60 -0.09 20.33
N ALA A 84 1.14 -0.95 19.44
CA ALA A 84 1.69 -2.28 19.24
C ALA A 84 2.46 -2.36 17.91
N VAL A 85 3.41 -3.29 17.82
CA VAL A 85 4.22 -3.53 16.63
C VAL A 85 4.02 -4.97 16.18
N HIS A 86 3.70 -5.14 14.90
CA HIS A 86 3.71 -6.42 14.19
C HIS A 86 4.79 -6.37 13.12
N ASP A 87 5.90 -7.07 13.35
CA ASP A 87 7.09 -7.09 12.52
C ASP A 87 7.24 -8.36 11.66
N GLY A 88 6.16 -9.14 11.58
CA GLY A 88 6.12 -10.42 10.87
C GLY A 88 5.94 -10.33 9.35
N ILE A 89 6.01 -9.13 8.74
CA ILE A 89 5.83 -9.02 7.30
C ILE A 89 7.10 -9.46 6.58
N THR A 90 6.92 -10.32 5.59
CA THR A 90 7.97 -10.78 4.68
C THR A 90 7.78 -10.23 3.28
N PRO A 91 8.82 -10.18 2.44
CA PRO A 91 8.64 -9.91 1.01
C PRO A 91 7.59 -10.84 0.39
N ASP A 92 6.78 -10.30 -0.54
CA ASP A 92 5.69 -11.03 -1.18
C ASP A 92 4.71 -11.68 -0.16
N PRO A 93 3.99 -10.89 0.63
CA PRO A 93 3.24 -11.36 1.78
C PRO A 93 2.20 -12.40 1.38
N THR A 94 2.23 -13.56 2.07
CA THR A 94 1.33 -14.68 1.85
C THR A 94 0.10 -14.60 2.77
N TYR A 95 -0.93 -15.39 2.48
CA TYR A 95 -2.14 -15.43 3.30
C TYR A 95 -1.90 -15.72 4.79
N PRO A 96 -1.02 -16.66 5.19
CA PRO A 96 -0.67 -16.86 6.60
C PRO A 96 -0.03 -15.63 7.26
N VAL A 97 0.85 -14.92 6.55
CA VAL A 97 1.48 -13.68 7.04
C VAL A 97 0.41 -12.60 7.29
N LEU A 98 -0.52 -12.45 6.35
CA LEU A 98 -1.64 -11.52 6.50
C LEU A 98 -2.58 -11.90 7.64
N GLN A 99 -2.82 -13.20 7.84
CA GLN A 99 -3.66 -13.71 8.92
C GLN A 99 -3.05 -13.39 10.28
N ALA A 100 -1.74 -13.60 10.46
CA ALA A 100 -1.03 -13.26 11.70
C ALA A 100 -1.11 -11.75 12.00
N GLY A 101 -0.93 -10.89 11.00
CA GLY A 101 -1.08 -9.44 11.17
C GLY A 101 -2.51 -9.03 11.52
N TYR A 102 -3.50 -9.66 10.91
CA TYR A 102 -4.91 -9.45 11.25
C TYR A 102 -5.23 -9.83 12.71
N GLU A 103 -4.71 -10.96 13.18
CA GLU A 103 -4.87 -11.41 14.56
C GLU A 103 -4.22 -10.44 15.54
N ALA A 104 -3.03 -9.92 15.22
CA ALA A 104 -2.35 -8.90 16.03
C ALA A 104 -3.18 -7.61 16.13
N VAL A 105 -3.71 -7.11 15.01
CA VAL A 105 -4.59 -5.92 14.97
C VAL A 105 -5.84 -6.13 15.84
N ARG A 106 -6.46 -7.31 15.77
CA ARG A 106 -7.64 -7.64 16.58
C ARG A 106 -7.31 -7.75 18.06
N ALA A 107 -6.22 -8.43 18.41
CA ALA A 107 -5.79 -8.61 19.80
C ALA A 107 -5.50 -7.26 20.48
N HIS A 108 -4.82 -6.37 19.78
CA HIS A 108 -4.53 -5.01 20.24
C HIS A 108 -5.78 -4.11 20.19
N ARG A 109 -6.84 -4.49 19.47
CA ARG A 109 -8.05 -3.66 19.20
C ARG A 109 -7.68 -2.34 18.56
N SER A 110 -6.79 -2.37 17.57
CA SER A 110 -6.30 -1.17 16.89
C SER A 110 -7.44 -0.43 16.17
N ASP A 111 -7.45 0.87 16.26
CA ASP A 111 -8.37 1.77 15.55
C ASP A 111 -7.73 2.40 14.30
N ALA A 112 -6.41 2.27 14.15
CA ALA A 112 -5.67 2.64 12.94
C ALA A 112 -4.42 1.76 12.76
N ILE A 113 -3.86 1.78 11.54
CA ILE A 113 -2.63 1.09 11.17
C ILE A 113 -1.62 2.11 10.66
N LEU A 114 -0.36 1.99 11.09
CA LEU A 114 0.79 2.66 10.50
C LEU A 114 1.66 1.61 9.79
N ALA A 115 1.66 1.62 8.46
CA ALA A 115 2.57 0.78 7.68
C ALA A 115 3.94 1.45 7.58
N VAL A 116 5.00 0.74 7.97
CA VAL A 116 6.39 1.21 7.85
C VAL A 116 7.17 0.17 7.07
N GLY A 117 7.66 0.52 5.88
CA GLY A 117 8.41 -0.43 5.05
C GLY A 117 8.29 -0.18 3.56
N GLY A 118 8.75 -1.16 2.77
CA GLY A 118 8.57 -1.16 1.33
C GLY A 118 7.13 -1.54 0.91
N GLY A 119 6.93 -1.71 -0.40
CA GLY A 119 5.61 -2.06 -0.96
C GLY A 119 4.96 -3.26 -0.29
N SER A 120 5.72 -4.32 0.04
CA SER A 120 5.20 -5.52 0.72
C SER A 120 4.56 -5.22 2.08
N ALA A 121 5.19 -4.36 2.89
CA ALA A 121 4.65 -3.98 4.20
C ALA A 121 3.39 -3.12 4.05
N ILE A 122 3.38 -2.19 3.11
CA ILE A 122 2.22 -1.32 2.85
C ILE A 122 1.06 -2.12 2.29
N ASP A 123 1.31 -3.01 1.33
CA ASP A 123 0.28 -3.87 0.73
C ASP A 123 -0.31 -4.85 1.76
N ALA A 124 0.55 -5.45 2.61
CA ALA A 124 0.09 -6.27 3.72
C ALA A 124 -0.82 -5.48 4.66
N ALA A 125 -0.41 -4.26 5.06
CA ALA A 125 -1.18 -3.40 5.95
C ALA A 125 -2.55 -3.02 5.36
N LYS A 126 -2.64 -2.76 4.05
CA LYS A 126 -3.91 -2.53 3.33
C LYS A 126 -4.86 -3.72 3.46
N VAL A 127 -4.34 -4.92 3.17
CA VAL A 127 -5.17 -6.13 3.22
C VAL A 127 -5.55 -6.48 4.66
N ILE A 128 -4.63 -6.36 5.62
CA ILE A 128 -4.90 -6.55 7.05
C ILE A 128 -6.00 -5.57 7.51
N GLY A 129 -5.92 -4.30 7.14
CA GLY A 129 -6.94 -3.30 7.45
C GLY A 129 -8.30 -3.61 6.84
N ALA A 130 -8.32 -4.11 5.61
CA ALA A 130 -9.54 -4.57 4.94
C ALA A 130 -10.12 -5.83 5.60
N MET A 131 -9.30 -6.80 6.01
CA MET A 131 -9.71 -7.99 6.75
C MET A 131 -10.34 -7.62 8.11
N ALA A 132 -9.72 -6.67 8.83
CA ALA A 132 -10.15 -6.26 10.15
C ALA A 132 -11.59 -5.72 10.18
N VAL A 133 -12.01 -5.03 9.12
CA VAL A 133 -13.35 -4.44 9.02
C VAL A 133 -14.35 -5.36 8.31
N SER A 134 -13.91 -6.10 7.29
CA SER A 134 -14.81 -6.92 6.49
C SER A 134 -15.03 -8.32 7.06
N GLY A 135 -14.10 -8.83 7.87
CA GLY A 135 -14.09 -10.23 8.35
C GLY A 135 -13.80 -11.25 7.24
N LYS A 136 -13.37 -10.79 6.05
CA LYS A 136 -13.07 -11.66 4.92
C LYS A 136 -11.64 -12.20 5.00
N SER A 137 -11.43 -13.44 4.54
CA SER A 137 -10.08 -13.99 4.33
C SER A 137 -9.39 -13.28 3.15
N PRO A 138 -8.04 -13.28 3.07
CA PRO A 138 -7.31 -12.68 1.96
C PRO A 138 -7.81 -13.15 0.59
N ALA A 139 -8.02 -14.45 0.41
CA ALA A 139 -8.51 -15.03 -0.83
C ALA A 139 -9.85 -14.45 -1.30
N LYS A 140 -10.75 -14.08 -0.36
CA LYS A 140 -12.05 -13.47 -0.69
C LYS A 140 -11.94 -11.98 -1.06
N LEU A 141 -10.81 -11.34 -0.77
CA LEU A 141 -10.55 -9.95 -1.13
C LEU A 141 -9.91 -9.80 -2.52
N ILE A 142 -9.30 -10.88 -3.06
CA ILE A 142 -8.65 -10.86 -4.38
C ILE A 142 -9.62 -10.40 -5.48
N GLY A 143 -9.15 -9.48 -6.32
CA GLY A 143 -9.89 -8.88 -7.44
C GLY A 143 -10.36 -7.46 -7.17
N MET A 144 -11.32 -6.98 -7.95
CA MET A 144 -11.77 -5.59 -7.92
C MET A 144 -12.99 -5.39 -7.03
N LEU A 145 -12.99 -4.29 -6.24
CA LEU A 145 -14.12 -3.78 -5.46
C LEU A 145 -14.71 -4.79 -4.45
N LYS A 146 -13.87 -5.66 -3.90
CA LYS A 146 -14.32 -6.73 -2.98
C LYS A 146 -14.17 -6.38 -1.50
N VAL A 147 -13.55 -5.26 -1.17
CA VAL A 147 -13.36 -4.84 0.23
C VAL A 147 -14.70 -4.59 0.93
N GLY A 148 -15.64 -3.99 0.22
CA GLY A 148 -17.02 -3.77 0.70
C GLY A 148 -17.15 -2.54 1.60
N LYS A 149 -16.58 -2.56 2.80
CA LYS A 149 -16.57 -1.44 3.77
C LYS A 149 -15.25 -0.68 3.70
N PRO A 150 -15.17 0.60 4.12
CA PRO A 150 -13.89 1.28 4.35
C PRO A 150 -13.01 0.44 5.27
N MET A 151 -11.73 0.27 4.92
CA MET A 151 -10.77 -0.44 5.78
C MET A 151 -10.47 0.35 7.05
N LEU A 152 -9.73 -0.25 8.00
CA LEU A 152 -9.14 0.51 9.10
C LEU A 152 -8.31 1.68 8.52
N PRO A 153 -8.39 2.87 9.13
CA PRO A 153 -7.56 3.99 8.76
C PRO A 153 -6.10 3.60 8.65
N LEU A 154 -5.49 3.87 7.50
CA LEU A 154 -4.12 3.51 7.20
C LEU A 154 -3.27 4.75 6.96
N PHE A 155 -2.12 4.78 7.61
CA PHE A 155 -1.02 5.71 7.38
C PHE A 155 0.17 4.93 6.82
N ALA A 156 0.93 5.52 5.90
CA ALA A 156 2.04 4.82 5.25
C ALA A 156 3.34 5.62 5.32
N ILE A 157 4.40 4.94 5.68
CA ILE A 157 5.78 5.48 5.68
C ILE A 157 6.63 4.52 4.83
N PRO A 158 6.78 4.79 3.52
CA PRO A 158 7.62 3.99 2.67
C PRO A 158 9.10 4.17 3.05
N THR A 159 9.83 3.04 3.09
CA THR A 159 11.29 3.01 3.27
C THR A 159 12.03 2.66 1.99
N THR A 160 11.30 2.54 0.88
CA THR A 160 11.82 2.34 -0.49
C THR A 160 11.16 3.32 -1.42
N ALA A 161 11.86 3.76 -2.46
CA ALA A 161 11.31 4.60 -3.53
C ALA A 161 11.18 3.77 -4.81
N GLY A 162 9.96 3.55 -5.29
CA GLY A 162 9.70 2.74 -6.49
C GLY A 162 8.25 2.32 -6.61
N THR A 163 7.75 1.54 -5.65
CA THR A 163 6.43 0.88 -5.75
C THR A 163 5.23 1.82 -5.78
N GLY A 164 5.32 2.99 -5.13
CA GLY A 164 4.19 3.91 -4.99
C GLY A 164 3.00 3.32 -4.20
N SER A 165 3.21 2.21 -3.46
CA SER A 165 2.11 1.55 -2.73
C SER A 165 1.39 2.49 -1.77
N GLU A 166 2.06 3.50 -1.23
CA GLU A 166 1.50 4.50 -0.33
C GLU A 166 0.44 5.41 -0.96
N VAL A 167 0.33 5.42 -2.30
CA VAL A 167 -0.65 6.23 -3.05
C VAL A 167 -1.59 5.40 -3.94
N THR A 168 -1.43 4.06 -3.96
CA THR A 168 -2.20 3.20 -4.87
C THR A 168 -3.48 2.65 -4.27
N VAL A 169 -4.43 2.31 -5.15
CA VAL A 169 -5.68 1.60 -4.86
C VAL A 169 -5.49 0.08 -4.79
N ALA A 170 -4.27 -0.41 -5.02
CA ALA A 170 -3.96 -1.82 -5.14
C ALA A 170 -3.10 -2.31 -3.97
N ALA A 171 -3.20 -3.59 -3.69
CA ALA A 171 -2.29 -4.35 -2.83
C ALA A 171 -2.03 -5.72 -3.46
N VAL A 172 -0.76 -6.12 -3.54
CA VAL A 172 -0.35 -7.40 -4.11
C VAL A 172 -0.07 -8.39 -2.98
N VAL A 173 -0.65 -9.57 -3.10
CA VAL A 173 -0.49 -10.66 -2.14
C VAL A 173 -0.23 -11.97 -2.86
N THR A 174 0.42 -12.91 -2.19
CA THR A 174 0.82 -14.20 -2.77
C THR A 174 -0.05 -15.33 -2.22
N ASP A 175 -0.66 -16.10 -3.14
CA ASP A 175 -1.29 -17.37 -2.79
C ASP A 175 -0.17 -18.39 -2.48
N PRO A 176 -0.06 -18.92 -1.25
CA PRO A 176 1.02 -19.81 -0.87
C PRO A 176 0.91 -21.20 -1.48
N VAL A 177 -0.29 -21.59 -1.97
CA VAL A 177 -0.54 -22.92 -2.55
C VAL A 177 -0.30 -22.90 -4.05
N GLN A 178 -0.80 -21.86 -4.74
CA GLN A 178 -0.65 -21.73 -6.18
C GLN A 178 0.62 -20.98 -6.60
N HIS A 179 1.34 -20.37 -5.66
CA HIS A 179 2.51 -19.52 -5.91
C HIS A 179 2.24 -18.39 -6.91
N VAL A 180 1.01 -17.86 -6.91
CA VAL A 180 0.58 -16.80 -7.82
C VAL A 180 0.41 -15.50 -7.04
N LYS A 181 0.99 -14.42 -7.56
CA LYS A 181 0.72 -13.05 -7.08
C LYS A 181 -0.63 -12.59 -7.60
N SER A 182 -1.46 -12.10 -6.70
CA SER A 182 -2.80 -11.63 -7.00
C SER A 182 -3.02 -10.25 -6.39
N ALA A 183 -3.80 -9.41 -7.07
CA ALA A 183 -4.08 -8.06 -6.61
C ALA A 183 -5.46 -7.96 -5.96
N VAL A 184 -5.50 -7.20 -4.87
CA VAL A 184 -6.73 -6.62 -4.30
C VAL A 184 -6.78 -5.17 -4.79
N ILE A 185 -7.85 -4.80 -5.52
CA ILE A 185 -7.97 -3.47 -6.13
C ILE A 185 -9.26 -2.84 -5.64
N ASP A 186 -9.15 -1.79 -4.84
CA ASP A 186 -10.31 -1.06 -4.32
C ASP A 186 -9.87 0.36 -3.92
N PRO A 187 -10.60 1.44 -4.30
CA PRO A 187 -10.29 2.80 -3.86
C PRO A 187 -10.22 2.97 -2.34
N LYS A 188 -10.85 2.08 -1.58
CA LYS A 188 -10.82 2.06 -0.11
C LYS A 188 -9.47 1.63 0.48
N LEU A 189 -8.54 1.13 -0.35
CA LEU A 189 -7.18 0.74 0.07
C LEU A 189 -6.19 1.90 0.09
N VAL A 190 -6.58 3.07 -0.42
CA VAL A 190 -5.70 4.24 -0.40
C VAL A 190 -5.50 4.71 1.04
N PRO A 191 -4.25 4.88 1.51
CA PRO A 191 -3.97 5.44 2.82
C PRO A 191 -4.57 6.84 3.02
N LEU A 192 -4.88 7.20 4.26
CA LEU A 192 -5.32 8.57 4.61
C LEU A 192 -4.21 9.59 4.43
N ALA A 193 -3.01 9.22 4.85
CA ALA A 193 -1.82 10.04 4.66
C ALA A 193 -0.58 9.16 4.49
N ALA A 194 0.44 9.72 3.85
CA ALA A 194 1.74 9.09 3.70
C ALA A 194 2.87 10.08 3.97
N ALA A 195 3.99 9.58 4.51
CA ALA A 195 5.18 10.38 4.74
C ALA A 195 6.35 9.89 3.87
N LEU A 196 6.76 10.74 2.93
CA LEU A 196 7.91 10.53 2.06
C LEU A 196 9.15 11.16 2.72
N ASP A 197 9.81 10.36 3.56
CA ASP A 197 10.95 10.80 4.36
C ASP A 197 12.26 10.23 3.80
N PRO A 198 13.10 11.04 3.15
CA PRO A 198 14.33 10.56 2.54
C PRO A 198 15.37 10.05 3.57
N LEU A 199 15.23 10.43 4.85
CA LEU A 199 16.16 9.98 5.88
C LEU A 199 16.04 8.47 6.14
N LEU A 200 14.86 7.90 5.97
CA LEU A 200 14.63 6.46 6.16
C LEU A 200 15.23 5.61 5.03
N MET A 201 15.60 6.22 3.91
CA MET A 201 16.15 5.53 2.74
C MET A 201 17.67 5.59 2.65
N LYS A 202 18.34 6.42 3.46
CA LYS A 202 19.81 6.63 3.39
C LYS A 202 20.62 5.36 3.62
N GLY A 203 20.14 4.43 4.45
CA GLY A 203 20.79 3.17 4.75
C GLY A 203 20.40 2.00 3.84
N MET A 204 19.65 2.25 2.79
CA MET A 204 19.13 1.19 1.92
C MET A 204 20.28 0.53 1.14
N PRO A 205 20.35 -0.83 1.11
CA PRO A 205 21.37 -1.54 0.34
C PRO A 205 21.32 -1.19 -1.15
N LYS A 206 22.46 -1.10 -1.82
CA LYS A 206 22.58 -0.75 -3.23
C LYS A 206 21.71 -1.64 -4.15
N ALA A 207 21.64 -2.94 -3.87
CA ALA A 207 20.84 -3.87 -4.65
C ALA A 207 19.33 -3.55 -4.55
N ILE A 208 18.84 -3.16 -3.37
CA ILE A 208 17.44 -2.76 -3.19
C ILE A 208 17.19 -1.42 -3.86
N THR A 209 18.12 -0.46 -3.72
CA THR A 209 18.02 0.84 -4.41
C THR A 209 17.93 0.66 -5.92
N ALA A 210 18.76 -0.22 -6.50
CA ALA A 210 18.72 -0.50 -7.93
C ALA A 210 17.40 -1.17 -8.35
N ALA A 211 16.94 -2.17 -7.60
CA ALA A 211 15.69 -2.89 -7.90
C ALA A 211 14.49 -1.95 -7.84
N THR A 212 14.36 -1.14 -6.78
CA THR A 212 13.25 -0.21 -6.63
C THR A 212 13.32 0.97 -7.60
N GLY A 213 14.52 1.44 -7.96
CA GLY A 213 14.71 2.43 -9.00
C GLY A 213 14.29 1.93 -10.39
N MET A 214 14.61 0.67 -10.73
CA MET A 214 14.13 0.04 -11.96
C MET A 214 12.61 -0.15 -11.95
N ASP A 215 12.01 -0.46 -10.81
CA ASP A 215 10.56 -0.54 -10.65
C ASP A 215 9.90 0.82 -10.92
N ALA A 216 10.44 1.91 -10.34
CA ALA A 216 9.98 3.27 -10.60
C ALA A 216 10.07 3.64 -12.10
N LEU A 217 11.21 3.32 -12.75
CA LEU A 217 11.38 3.55 -14.18
C LEU A 217 10.36 2.75 -15.01
N THR A 218 10.14 1.48 -14.65
CA THR A 218 9.14 0.64 -15.31
C THR A 218 7.75 1.24 -15.22
N HIS A 219 7.35 1.67 -14.02
CA HIS A 219 6.05 2.35 -13.80
C HIS A 219 5.93 3.63 -14.63
N ALA A 220 6.99 4.45 -14.69
CA ALA A 220 6.99 5.68 -15.47
C ALA A 220 6.82 5.38 -16.97
N VAL A 221 7.58 4.41 -17.52
CA VAL A 221 7.50 4.01 -18.93
C VAL A 221 6.13 3.42 -19.24
N GLU A 222 5.62 2.48 -18.43
CA GLU A 222 4.31 1.86 -18.63
C GLU A 222 3.17 2.87 -18.57
N ALA A 223 3.22 3.82 -17.66
CA ALA A 223 2.22 4.88 -17.55
C ALA A 223 2.29 5.85 -18.73
N PHE A 224 3.50 6.19 -19.22
CA PHE A 224 3.71 7.07 -20.37
C PHE A 224 3.17 6.46 -21.69
N ILE A 225 3.41 5.17 -21.91
CA ILE A 225 2.93 4.48 -23.12
C ILE A 225 1.48 4.00 -23.02
N ASN A 226 0.81 4.24 -21.88
CA ASN A 226 -0.57 3.84 -21.69
C ASN A 226 -1.50 4.58 -22.68
N ARG A 227 -2.49 3.86 -23.19
CA ARG A 227 -3.48 4.42 -24.14
C ARG A 227 -4.50 5.37 -23.52
N TRP A 228 -4.51 5.52 -22.21
CA TRP A 228 -5.40 6.42 -21.47
C TRP A 228 -4.61 7.45 -20.67
N PRO A 229 -3.89 8.34 -21.36
CA PRO A 229 -3.06 9.32 -20.70
C PRO A 229 -3.91 10.33 -19.93
N HIS A 230 -3.45 10.68 -18.76
CA HIS A 230 -3.85 11.88 -18.05
C HIS A 230 -2.68 12.88 -18.14
N ALA A 231 -2.97 14.15 -18.37
CA ALA A 231 -1.93 15.18 -18.51
C ALA A 231 -0.99 15.22 -17.31
N ASP A 232 -1.53 15.09 -16.10
CA ASP A 232 -0.76 15.01 -14.85
C ASP A 232 0.16 13.79 -14.84
N THR A 233 -0.31 12.64 -15.34
CA THR A 233 0.47 11.40 -15.38
C THR A 233 1.65 11.53 -16.31
N GLU A 234 1.48 12.09 -17.50
CA GLU A 234 2.57 12.31 -18.46
C GLU A 234 3.66 13.21 -17.88
N GLN A 235 3.28 14.31 -17.21
CA GLN A 235 4.24 15.19 -16.54
C GLN A 235 5.05 14.47 -15.47
N HIS A 236 4.40 13.65 -14.65
CA HIS A 236 5.08 12.86 -13.62
C HIS A 236 5.99 11.78 -14.21
N CYS A 237 5.58 11.13 -15.30
CA CYS A 237 6.41 10.12 -15.97
C CYS A 237 7.71 10.72 -16.55
N VAL A 238 7.65 11.93 -17.10
CA VAL A 238 8.83 12.62 -17.64
C VAL A 238 9.73 13.15 -16.52
N ALA A 239 9.16 13.50 -15.37
CA ALA A 239 9.91 14.02 -14.22
C ALA A 239 10.58 12.89 -13.39
N ALA A 240 10.10 11.68 -13.48
CA ALA A 240 10.64 10.50 -12.76
C ALA A 240 11.86 9.90 -13.45
#